data_b57eaa180d8021c3bcf28f0d4feefe11
#
_entry.id   b57eaa180d8021c3bcf28f0d4feefe11
#
_cell.length_a   1.000
_cell.length_b   1.000
_cell.length_c   1.000
_cell.angle_alpha   90.00
_cell.angle_beta   90.00
_cell.angle_gamma   90.00
#
_symmetry.space_group_name_H-M   'P 1'
#
loop_
_entity.id
_entity.type
_entity.pdbx_description
1 polymer ?
#
loop_
_entity_poly.entity_id
_entity_poly.type
_entity_poly.pdbx_seq_one_letter_code
_entity_poly.pdbx_strand_id
1 'polypeptide(L)'
;MLQPKRVKWRKEHRGRRRGYAKGGTSVEFGEYGLKAIDRGWVTNRQIEAARIAMTRKIKRGGKVWINIFPDKPYTKKPAETRMGSGKGSPEGWVAVVKPGRVMFELSGVPEPLAREAMRLAGHKLPVRTKFVLREGAGQ
;
A
#
# COMPACT_ATOMS: atom_id res chain seq x y z
N MET A 1 3.24 -6.22 -12.58
CA MET A 1 2.61 -5.73 -11.36
C MET A 1 2.64 -6.76 -10.27
N LEU A 2 2.59 -6.29 -9.04
CA LEU A 2 2.66 -7.16 -7.87
C LEU A 2 1.43 -8.06 -7.79
N GLN A 3 1.67 -9.35 -7.68
CA GLN A 3 0.61 -10.34 -7.43
C GLN A 3 1.24 -11.62 -6.91
N PRO A 4 0.49 -12.45 -6.18
CA PRO A 4 1.04 -13.69 -5.64
C PRO A 4 1.41 -14.68 -6.76
N LYS A 5 2.50 -15.41 -6.57
CA LYS A 5 2.93 -16.43 -7.54
C LYS A 5 2.02 -17.65 -7.50
N ARG A 6 1.54 -17.99 -6.32
CA ARG A 6 0.60 -19.10 -6.13
C ARG A 6 -0.61 -18.61 -5.35
N VAL A 7 -1.77 -19.05 -5.76
CA VAL A 7 -3.03 -18.65 -5.12
C VAL A 7 -3.81 -19.91 -4.81
N LYS A 8 -4.06 -20.13 -3.53
CA LYS A 8 -4.91 -21.25 -3.08
C LYS A 8 -6.33 -21.04 -3.55
N TRP A 9 -6.81 -19.82 -3.47
CA TRP A 9 -8.14 -19.42 -3.91
C TRP A 9 -8.00 -18.21 -4.80
N ARG A 10 -8.55 -18.28 -6.01
CA ARG A 10 -8.50 -17.15 -6.94
C ARG A 10 -9.52 -16.07 -6.60
N LYS A 11 -10.55 -16.44 -5.86
CA LYS A 11 -11.59 -15.50 -5.44
C LYS A 11 -11.81 -15.66 -3.95
N GLU A 12 -11.97 -14.54 -3.27
CA GLU A 12 -12.23 -14.52 -1.84
C GLU A 12 -13.40 -13.61 -1.54
N HIS A 13 -14.06 -13.85 -0.42
CA HIS A 13 -15.07 -12.93 0.09
C HIS A 13 -14.40 -11.65 0.54
N ARG A 14 -15.13 -10.54 0.42
CA ARG A 14 -14.57 -9.23 0.80
C ARG A 14 -14.11 -9.17 2.24
N GLY A 15 -14.83 -9.84 3.15
CA GLY A 15 -14.50 -9.76 4.54
C GLY A 15 -14.77 -8.39 5.14
N ARG A 16 -14.49 -8.26 6.43
CA ARG A 16 -14.70 -7.01 7.18
C ARG A 16 -13.37 -6.27 7.30
N ARG A 17 -13.40 -4.97 7.00
CA ARG A 17 -12.23 -4.11 7.12
C ARG A 17 -12.26 -3.38 8.46
N ARG A 18 -12.16 -4.13 9.56
CA ARG A 18 -12.22 -3.59 10.91
C ARG A 18 -10.89 -3.67 11.63
N GLY A 19 -10.76 -2.87 12.66
CA GLY A 19 -9.62 -2.90 13.57
C GLY A 19 -8.45 -2.07 13.11
N TYR A 20 -7.39 -2.15 13.88
CA TYR A 20 -6.14 -1.44 13.64
C TYR A 20 -5.05 -2.43 13.33
N ALA A 21 -3.97 -1.94 12.70
CA ALA A 21 -2.83 -2.79 12.41
C ALA A 21 -2.21 -3.29 13.71
N LYS A 22 -1.94 -4.61 13.76
CA LYS A 22 -1.29 -5.23 14.92
C LYS A 22 0.22 -5.38 14.71
N GLY A 23 0.67 -5.32 13.47
CA GLY A 23 2.08 -5.36 13.13
C GLY A 23 2.37 -4.37 12.02
N GLY A 24 3.66 -4.12 11.75
CA GLY A 24 4.07 -3.19 10.72
C GLY A 24 3.66 -1.75 11.02
N THR A 25 3.67 -1.38 12.31
CA THR A 25 3.22 -0.05 12.74
C THR A 25 4.37 0.92 12.97
N SER A 26 5.59 0.47 12.81
CA SER A 26 6.78 1.31 12.97
C SER A 26 7.70 1.17 11.77
N VAL A 27 8.56 2.17 11.58
CA VAL A 27 9.60 2.14 10.55
C VAL A 27 10.71 1.21 11.01
N GLU A 28 10.96 0.15 10.26
CA GLU A 28 11.90 -0.90 10.66
C GLU A 28 13.15 -0.98 9.79
N PHE A 29 13.01 -0.71 8.50
CA PHE A 29 14.11 -0.87 7.54
C PHE A 29 14.75 0.44 7.15
N GLY A 30 13.96 1.48 6.97
CA GLY A 30 14.43 2.78 6.54
C GLY A 30 14.52 3.79 7.66
N GLU A 31 14.60 5.05 7.29
CA GLU A 31 14.62 6.18 8.22
C GLU A 31 13.27 6.88 8.27
N TYR A 32 12.51 6.77 7.18
CA TYR A 32 11.23 7.44 7.01
C TYR A 32 10.18 6.44 6.58
N GLY A 33 8.94 6.72 6.93
CA GLY A 33 7.83 5.86 6.54
C GLY A 33 6.59 6.62 6.15
N LEU A 34 5.72 5.94 5.40
CA LEU A 34 4.41 6.43 5.05
C LEU A 34 3.38 5.51 5.70
N LYS A 35 2.70 6.05 6.71
CA LYS A 35 1.75 5.29 7.53
C LYS A 35 0.33 5.57 7.09
N ALA A 36 -0.50 4.54 7.04
CA ALA A 36 -1.92 4.68 6.74
C ALA A 36 -2.66 5.24 7.97
N ILE A 37 -3.51 6.21 7.75
CA ILE A 37 -4.41 6.74 8.77
C ILE A 37 -5.77 6.05 8.69
N ASP A 38 -6.20 5.73 7.47
CA ASP A 38 -7.47 5.09 7.22
C ASP A 38 -7.29 3.60 6.94
N ARG A 39 -8.39 2.86 7.02
CA ARG A 39 -8.46 1.51 6.51
C ARG A 39 -8.90 1.54 5.05
N GLY A 40 -8.45 0.59 4.27
CA GLY A 40 -8.85 0.51 2.88
C GLY A 40 -8.13 -0.59 2.12
N TRP A 41 -8.53 -0.74 0.88
CA TRP A 41 -7.89 -1.67 -0.05
C TRP A 41 -6.99 -0.88 -0.98
N VAL A 42 -5.72 -1.26 -1.01
CA VAL A 42 -4.74 -0.63 -1.90
C VAL A 42 -4.45 -1.62 -3.02
N THR A 43 -4.76 -1.24 -4.24
CA THR A 43 -4.58 -2.12 -5.39
C THR A 43 -3.12 -2.22 -5.78
N ASN A 44 -2.77 -3.30 -6.50
CA ASN A 44 -1.42 -3.47 -7.02
C ASN A 44 -1.01 -2.30 -7.93
N ARG A 45 -1.97 -1.72 -8.66
CA ARG A 45 -1.70 -0.55 -9.51
C ARG A 45 -1.39 0.69 -8.68
N GLN A 46 -2.10 0.87 -7.57
CA GLN A 46 -1.86 2.00 -6.67
C GLN A 46 -0.50 1.87 -5.98
N ILE A 47 -0.14 0.68 -5.56
CA ILE A 47 1.17 0.42 -4.96
C ILE A 47 2.29 0.76 -5.95
N GLU A 48 2.14 0.32 -7.20
CA GLU A 48 3.12 0.59 -8.24
C GLU A 48 3.20 2.08 -8.55
N ALA A 49 2.06 2.76 -8.63
CA ALA A 49 2.03 4.20 -8.88
C ALA A 49 2.71 4.98 -7.75
N ALA A 50 2.49 4.59 -6.51
CA ALA A 50 3.14 5.22 -5.36
C ALA A 50 4.66 5.01 -5.40
N ARG A 51 5.09 3.79 -5.70
CA ARG A 51 6.52 3.47 -5.83
C ARG A 51 7.19 4.34 -6.90
N ILE A 52 6.55 4.45 -8.05
CA ILE A 52 7.08 5.26 -9.15
C ILE A 52 7.16 6.73 -8.74
N ALA A 53 6.14 7.25 -8.07
CA ALA A 53 6.13 8.64 -7.63
C ALA A 53 7.29 8.92 -6.67
N MET A 54 7.55 8.00 -5.73
CA MET A 54 8.67 8.14 -4.81
C MET A 54 10.01 8.08 -5.52
N THR A 55 10.21 7.08 -6.37
CA THR A 55 11.50 6.86 -7.04
C THR A 55 11.83 7.99 -8.00
N ARG A 56 10.82 8.56 -8.66
CA ARG A 56 11.04 9.72 -9.52
C ARG A 56 11.51 10.93 -8.74
N LYS A 57 10.95 11.13 -7.56
CA LYS A 57 11.29 12.29 -6.73
C LYS A 57 12.71 12.18 -6.16
N ILE A 58 13.07 11.01 -5.64
CA ILE A 58 14.41 10.81 -5.07
C ILE A 58 15.44 10.48 -6.12
N LYS A 59 15.00 10.21 -7.35
CA LYS A 59 15.85 9.87 -8.49
C LYS A 59 16.71 8.63 -8.19
N ARG A 60 18.02 8.75 -8.26
CA ARG A 60 18.93 7.62 -8.04
C ARG A 60 19.41 7.49 -6.59
N GLY A 61 19.05 8.45 -5.75
CA GLY A 61 19.45 8.40 -4.35
C GLY A 61 18.46 7.59 -3.53
N GLY A 62 18.94 7.04 -2.45
CA GLY A 62 18.09 6.39 -1.49
C GLY A 62 17.62 5.00 -1.85
N LYS A 63 16.86 4.43 -0.94
CA LYS A 63 16.32 3.08 -1.06
C LYS A 63 14.87 3.09 -0.59
N VAL A 64 14.04 2.33 -1.28
CA VAL A 64 12.60 2.24 -1.00
C VAL A 64 12.25 0.80 -0.61
N TRP A 65 11.46 0.67 0.44
CA TRP A 65 10.87 -0.62 0.83
C TRP A 65 9.37 -0.52 0.69
N ILE A 66 8.76 -1.58 0.18
CA ILE A 66 7.31 -1.71 0.10
C ILE A 66 6.92 -2.79 1.11
N ASN A 67 6.20 -2.38 2.16
CA ASN A 67 5.86 -3.26 3.28
C ASN A 67 4.49 -3.89 3.17
N ILE A 68 3.75 -3.60 2.12
CA ILE A 68 2.44 -4.21 1.86
C ILE A 68 2.50 -4.99 0.56
N PHE A 69 1.73 -6.08 0.51
CA PHE A 69 1.70 -6.91 -0.68
C PHE A 69 0.24 -7.17 -1.07
N PRO A 70 -0.10 -7.04 -2.34
CA PRO A 70 -1.48 -7.24 -2.80
C PRO A 70 -1.75 -8.74 -2.99
N ASP A 71 -2.12 -9.40 -1.90
CA ASP A 71 -2.34 -10.84 -1.90
C ASP A 71 -3.82 -11.25 -1.92
N LYS A 72 -4.73 -10.29 -1.80
CA LYS A 72 -6.16 -10.58 -1.82
C LYS A 72 -6.73 -10.32 -3.20
N PRO A 73 -7.33 -11.33 -3.85
CA PRO A 73 -7.97 -11.09 -5.14
C PRO A 73 -9.28 -10.33 -4.93
N TYR A 74 -9.62 -9.46 -5.86
CA TYR A 74 -10.91 -8.84 -5.86
C TYR A 74 -11.59 -8.97 -7.20
N THR A 75 -12.92 -9.02 -7.17
CA THR A 75 -13.72 -9.09 -8.38
C THR A 75 -14.58 -7.85 -8.47
N LYS A 76 -14.67 -7.30 -9.68
CA LYS A 76 -15.56 -6.20 -9.95
C LYS A 76 -16.83 -6.76 -10.59
N LYS A 77 -17.97 -6.42 -10.02
CA LYS A 77 -19.23 -6.86 -10.59
C LYS A 77 -19.44 -6.10 -11.91
N PRO A 78 -19.55 -6.81 -13.04
CA PRO A 78 -19.82 -6.13 -14.31
C PRO A 78 -21.14 -5.36 -14.22
N ALA A 79 -21.21 -4.22 -14.90
CA ALA A 79 -22.43 -3.43 -14.93
C ALA A 79 -23.63 -4.21 -15.47
N GLU A 80 -23.36 -5.20 -16.30
CA GLU A 80 -24.39 -6.03 -16.93
C GLU A 80 -24.58 -7.37 -16.25
N THR A 81 -24.05 -7.56 -15.05
CA THR A 81 -24.19 -8.82 -14.35
C THR A 81 -25.65 -9.11 -14.07
N ARG A 82 -26.14 -10.21 -14.59
CA ARG A 82 -27.50 -10.66 -14.34
C ARG A 82 -27.53 -11.48 -13.05
N MET A 83 -28.70 -11.49 -12.43
CA MET A 83 -28.91 -12.33 -11.27
C MET A 83 -28.61 -13.78 -11.58
N GLY A 84 -27.95 -14.45 -10.66
CA GLY A 84 -27.59 -15.85 -10.83
C GLY A 84 -26.25 -16.08 -11.48
N SER A 85 -25.62 -15.06 -12.04
CA SER A 85 -24.25 -15.18 -12.49
C SER A 85 -23.32 -15.27 -11.29
N GLY A 86 -22.41 -16.20 -11.28
CA GLY A 86 -21.44 -16.33 -10.20
C GLY A 86 -20.50 -15.13 -10.13
N LYS A 87 -19.55 -15.19 -9.19
CA LYS A 87 -18.50 -14.18 -9.11
C LYS A 87 -17.78 -14.08 -10.44
N GLY A 88 -17.53 -12.86 -10.88
CA GLY A 88 -16.70 -12.64 -12.05
C GLY A 88 -15.27 -13.08 -11.83
N SER A 89 -14.46 -13.04 -12.88
CA SER A 89 -13.03 -13.32 -12.77
C SER A 89 -12.36 -12.26 -11.91
N PRO A 90 -11.27 -12.60 -11.21
CA PRO A 90 -10.52 -11.60 -10.46
C PRO A 90 -10.06 -10.47 -11.39
N GLU A 91 -10.36 -9.24 -11.02
CA GLU A 91 -9.91 -8.05 -11.76
C GLU A 91 -8.52 -7.62 -11.37
N GLY A 92 -8.11 -7.95 -10.17
CA GLY A 92 -6.80 -7.58 -9.70
C GLY A 92 -6.58 -8.04 -8.27
N TRP A 93 -5.57 -7.48 -7.68
CA TRP A 93 -5.12 -7.86 -6.35
C TRP A 93 -5.05 -6.62 -5.46
N VAL A 94 -5.39 -6.78 -4.19
CA VAL A 94 -5.34 -5.69 -3.23
C VAL A 94 -4.62 -6.10 -1.96
N ALA A 95 -3.98 -5.13 -1.33
CA ALA A 95 -3.49 -5.26 0.03
C ALA A 95 -4.56 -4.66 0.95
N VAL A 96 -4.94 -5.39 1.99
CA VAL A 96 -5.85 -4.88 3.00
C VAL A 96 -5.03 -4.11 4.01
N VAL A 97 -5.29 -2.81 4.11
CA VAL A 97 -4.52 -1.92 4.96
C VAL A 97 -5.40 -1.43 6.10
N LYS A 98 -4.85 -1.49 7.31
CA LYS A 98 -5.53 -1.00 8.52
C LYS A 98 -4.82 0.25 9.03
N PRO A 99 -5.54 1.11 9.77
CA PRO A 99 -4.91 2.32 10.34
C PRO A 99 -3.70 1.95 11.19
N GLY A 100 -2.62 2.70 11.01
CA GLY A 100 -1.37 2.48 11.72
C GLY A 100 -0.32 1.71 10.93
N ARG A 101 -0.69 1.10 9.81
CA ARG A 101 0.25 0.32 9.00
C ARG A 101 1.23 1.24 8.28
N VAL A 102 2.54 0.98 8.43
CA VAL A 102 3.57 1.64 7.64
C VAL A 102 3.66 0.89 6.31
N MET A 103 3.19 1.54 5.26
CA MET A 103 3.08 0.91 3.94
C MET A 103 4.38 0.95 3.15
N PHE A 104 5.09 2.06 3.25
CA PHE A 104 6.35 2.27 2.52
C PHE A 104 7.39 2.84 3.45
N GLU A 105 8.66 2.54 3.15
CA GLU A 105 9.78 3.11 3.89
C GLU A 105 10.82 3.65 2.91
N LEU A 106 11.63 4.58 3.37
CA LEU A 106 12.60 5.28 2.54
C LEU A 106 13.83 5.59 3.38
N SER A 107 15.00 5.50 2.79
CA SER A 107 16.25 5.90 3.44
C SER A 107 17.24 6.49 2.44
N GLY A 108 18.30 7.09 2.96
CA GLY A 108 19.41 7.56 2.13
C GLY A 108 19.19 8.89 1.45
N VAL A 109 18.18 9.65 1.88
CA VAL A 109 17.91 11.00 1.35
C VAL A 109 17.64 11.95 2.51
N PRO A 110 17.83 13.28 2.30
CA PRO A 110 17.49 14.25 3.34
C PRO A 110 16.00 14.24 3.64
N GLU A 111 15.64 14.59 4.89
CA GLU A 111 14.25 14.57 5.32
C GLU A 111 13.31 15.43 4.44
N PRO A 112 13.67 16.67 4.05
CA PRO A 112 12.78 17.46 3.19
C PRO A 112 12.44 16.75 1.88
N LEU A 113 13.41 16.09 1.27
CA LEU A 113 13.19 15.33 0.04
C LEU A 113 12.33 14.10 0.31
N ALA A 114 12.57 13.42 1.43
CA ALA A 114 11.78 12.27 1.84
C ALA A 114 10.32 12.64 2.05
N ARG A 115 10.07 13.78 2.73
CA ARG A 115 8.71 14.27 2.95
C ARG A 115 7.98 14.53 1.66
N GLU A 116 8.65 15.15 0.70
CA GLU A 116 8.05 15.44 -0.60
C GLU A 116 7.77 14.16 -1.39
N ALA A 117 8.71 13.22 -1.38
CA ALA A 117 8.54 11.94 -2.06
C ALA A 117 7.34 11.17 -1.49
N MET A 118 7.22 11.14 -0.16
CA MET A 118 6.10 10.45 0.51
C MET A 118 4.77 11.16 0.28
N ARG A 119 4.78 12.49 0.21
CA ARG A 119 3.58 13.26 -0.12
C ARG A 119 3.06 12.87 -1.51
N LEU A 120 3.95 12.81 -2.48
CA LEU A 120 3.58 12.43 -3.83
C LEU A 120 3.07 10.99 -3.91
N ALA A 121 3.72 10.09 -3.17
CA ALA A 121 3.26 8.70 -3.09
C ALA A 121 1.87 8.62 -2.47
N GLY A 122 1.64 9.37 -1.41
CA GLY A 122 0.33 9.40 -0.73
C GLY A 122 -0.81 9.81 -1.64
N HIS A 123 -0.55 10.69 -2.59
CA HIS A 123 -1.57 11.12 -3.56
C HIS A 123 -2.02 9.98 -4.48
N LYS A 124 -1.25 8.92 -4.61
CA LYS A 124 -1.59 7.76 -5.44
C LYS A 124 -2.37 6.70 -4.68
N LEU A 125 -2.52 6.87 -3.39
CA LEU A 125 -3.15 5.88 -2.53
C LEU A 125 -4.58 6.30 -2.16
N PRO A 126 -5.47 5.31 -1.94
CA PRO A 126 -6.87 5.61 -1.63
C PRO A 126 -7.10 5.93 -0.15
N VAL A 127 -6.08 5.81 0.68
CA VAL A 127 -6.17 6.07 2.12
C VAL A 127 -5.38 7.32 2.46
N ARG A 128 -5.80 8.02 3.51
CA ARG A 128 -5.02 9.14 4.02
C ARG A 128 -3.75 8.60 4.65
N THR A 129 -2.69 9.36 4.55
CA THR A 129 -1.36 8.92 4.97
C THR A 129 -0.70 9.95 5.86
N LYS A 130 0.30 9.49 6.62
CA LYS A 130 1.09 10.34 7.48
C LYS A 130 2.56 9.98 7.30
N PHE A 131 3.40 11.01 7.18
CA PHE A 131 4.85 10.84 7.17
C PHE A 131 5.30 10.57 8.60
N VAL A 132 6.12 9.53 8.78
CA VAL A 132 6.65 9.19 10.10
C VAL A 132 8.14 8.96 10.02
N LEU A 133 8.81 9.22 11.13
CA LEU A 133 10.23 8.98 11.28
C LEU A 133 10.44 7.65 12.01
N ARG A 134 11.62 7.08 11.81
CA ARG A 134 12.01 5.92 12.58
C ARG A 134 12.10 6.33 14.05
N GLU A 135 11.58 5.49 14.93
CA GLU A 135 11.59 5.79 16.35
C GLU A 135 13.02 6.01 16.83
N GLY A 136 13.23 7.11 17.55
CA GLY A 136 14.55 7.53 17.98
C GLY A 136 15.30 8.38 16.97
N ALA A 137 14.84 8.46 15.73
CA ALA A 137 15.47 9.30 14.71
C ALA A 137 14.92 10.73 14.76
N GLY A 138 15.78 11.70 14.53
CA GLY A 138 15.37 13.10 14.47
C GLY A 138 15.09 13.73 15.82
N GLN A 139 15.53 13.13 16.88
CA GLN A 139 15.46 13.71 18.22
C GLN A 139 16.67 14.56 18.50
#